data_e6998fff4d2671071c69442cfad54a69
#
_entry.id   e6998fff4d2671071c69442cfad54a69
#
_cell.length_a   1.000
_cell.length_b   1.000
_cell.length_c   1.000
_cell.angle_alpha   90.00
_cell.angle_beta   90.00
_cell.angle_gamma   90.00
#
_symmetry.space_group_name_H-M   'P 1'
#
loop_
_entity.id
_entity.type
_entity.pdbx_description
1 polymer ?
#
loop_
_entity_poly.entity_id
_entity_poly.type
_entity_poly.pdbx_seq_one_letter_code
_entity_poly.pdbx_strand_id
1 'polypeptide(L)' 'MAKYKLRNFTIDGVAHQDILDKESTPNKAIPKDTANADYAEYLEWVDAGNTPEAAD' A
#
# COMPACT_ATOMS: atom_id res chain seq x y z
N MET A 1 1.79 9.34 -12.51
CA MET A 1 2.48 8.39 -11.63
C MET A 1 1.56 7.96 -10.50
N ALA A 2 1.60 6.72 -10.10
CA ALA A 2 0.76 6.24 -9.02
C ALA A 2 1.24 6.78 -7.66
N LYS A 3 0.29 7.16 -6.82
CA LYS A 3 0.57 7.65 -5.48
C LYS A 3 1.06 6.52 -4.57
N TYR A 4 0.60 5.29 -4.83
CA TYR A 4 0.89 4.14 -4.00
C TYR A 4 1.55 3.03 -4.83
N LYS A 5 2.34 2.21 -4.14
CA LYS A 5 2.98 1.04 -4.74
C LYS A 5 2.78 -0.16 -3.82
N LEU A 6 2.47 -1.31 -4.39
CA LEU A 6 2.37 -2.55 -3.62
C LEU A 6 3.78 -3.08 -3.32
N ARG A 7 3.95 -3.70 -2.15
CA ARG A 7 5.21 -4.35 -1.77
C ARG A 7 4.90 -5.75 -1.26
N ASN A 8 5.74 -6.69 -1.68
CA ASN A 8 5.67 -8.07 -1.18
C ASN A 8 6.88 -8.35 -0.29
N PHE A 9 6.66 -9.06 0.81
CA PHE A 9 7.74 -9.47 1.70
C PHE A 9 7.37 -10.79 2.37
N THR A 10 8.38 -11.45 2.92
CA THR A 10 8.20 -12.76 3.56
C THR A 10 8.71 -12.69 4.99
N ILE A 11 7.89 -13.17 5.95
CA ILE A 11 8.28 -13.29 7.35
C ILE A 11 8.06 -14.74 7.75
N ASP A 12 9.11 -15.39 8.23
CA ASP A 12 9.10 -16.80 8.66
C ASP A 12 8.48 -17.73 7.61
N GLY A 13 8.79 -17.47 6.33
CA GLY A 13 8.28 -18.27 5.22
C GLY A 13 6.85 -17.96 4.81
N VAL A 14 6.22 -16.98 5.44
CA VAL A 14 4.85 -16.57 5.11
C VAL A 14 4.87 -15.31 4.27
N ALA A 15 4.22 -15.35 3.11
CA ALA A 15 4.15 -14.20 2.21
C ALA A 15 3.20 -13.12 2.76
N HIS A 16 3.65 -11.89 2.71
CA HIS A 16 2.87 -10.72 3.13
C HIS A 16 2.89 -9.66 2.04
N GLN A 17 1.92 -8.76 2.07
CA GLN A 17 1.88 -7.63 1.16
C GLN A 17 1.43 -6.39 1.93
N ASP A 18 2.09 -5.25 1.67
CA ASP A 18 1.63 -3.96 2.19
C ASP A 18 1.62 -2.93 1.07
N ILE A 19 1.27 -1.70 1.40
CA ILE A 19 1.20 -0.59 0.46
C ILE A 19 2.23 0.45 0.87
N LEU A 20 3.00 0.94 -0.10
CA LEU A 20 3.97 2.01 0.12
C LEU A 20 3.36 3.32 -0.36
N ASP A 21 3.31 4.32 0.53
CA ASP A 21 2.89 5.68 0.17
C ASP A 21 4.11 6.41 -0.36
N LYS A 22 4.15 6.62 -1.67
CA LYS A 22 5.29 7.22 -2.35
C LYS A 22 5.36 8.72 -2.22
N GLU A 23 4.26 9.36 -1.82
CA GLU A 23 4.21 10.81 -1.65
C GLU A 23 4.59 11.25 -0.24
N SER A 24 4.65 10.33 0.70
CA SER A 24 5.09 10.63 2.06
C SER A 24 6.60 10.73 2.12
N THR A 25 7.11 11.62 2.96
CA THR A 25 8.57 11.82 3.15
C THR A 25 8.90 11.67 4.64
N PRO A 26 9.61 10.59 5.06
CA PRO A 26 9.99 9.44 4.24
C PRO A 26 8.78 8.60 3.80
N ASN A 27 8.98 7.71 2.83
CA ASN A 27 7.92 6.84 2.36
C ASN A 27 7.33 6.02 3.50
N LYS A 28 6.00 5.92 3.52
CA LYS A 28 5.28 5.30 4.61
C LYS A 28 4.75 3.93 4.19
N ALA A 29 4.96 2.93 5.03
CA ALA A 29 4.40 1.60 4.82
C ALA A 29 3.00 1.53 5.45
N ILE A 30 2.03 1.07 4.68
CA ILE A 30 0.63 0.99 5.12
C ILE A 30 0.23 -0.48 5.18
N PRO A 31 -0.09 -1.03 6.37
CA PRO A 31 -0.55 -2.41 6.46
C PRO A 31 -1.96 -2.56 5.88
N LYS A 32 -2.27 -3.74 5.41
CA LYS A 32 -3.63 -4.05 4.91
C LYS A 32 -4.55 -4.35 6.09
N ASP A 33 -4.83 -3.35 6.87
CA ASP A 33 -5.68 -3.46 8.05
C ASP A 33 -6.84 -2.47 7.90
N THR A 34 -8.07 -2.98 7.86
CA THR A 34 -9.26 -2.15 7.66
C THR A 34 -9.49 -1.16 8.79
N ALA A 35 -8.88 -1.38 9.97
CA ALA A 35 -8.92 -0.43 11.07
C ALA A 35 -7.90 0.71 10.92
N ASN A 36 -7.01 0.63 9.93
CA ASN A 36 -5.97 1.63 9.70
C ASN A 36 -6.52 2.75 8.79
N ALA A 37 -6.45 4.00 9.26
CA ALA A 37 -6.97 5.14 8.50
C ALA A 37 -6.25 5.33 7.16
N ASP A 38 -4.94 5.08 7.12
CA ASP A 38 -4.18 5.22 5.87
C ASP A 38 -4.60 4.18 4.84
N TYR A 39 -4.91 2.98 5.29
CA TYR A 39 -5.40 1.93 4.41
C TYR A 39 -6.78 2.29 3.86
N ALA A 40 -7.65 2.87 4.68
CA ALA A 40 -8.96 3.33 4.25
C ALA A 40 -8.84 4.40 3.16
N GLU A 41 -7.91 5.34 3.32
CA GLU A 41 -7.63 6.35 2.29
C GLU A 41 -7.14 5.72 1.00
N TYR A 42 -6.27 4.71 1.10
CA TYR A 42 -5.79 3.97 -0.05
C TYR A 42 -6.95 3.31 -0.80
N LEU A 43 -7.87 2.67 -0.09
CA LEU A 43 -9.03 2.03 -0.70
C LEU A 43 -9.92 3.02 -1.42
N GLU A 44 -10.13 4.20 -0.86
CA GLU A 44 -10.89 5.27 -1.50
C GLU A 44 -10.22 5.73 -2.79
N TRP A 45 -8.88 5.83 -2.77
CA TRP A 45 -8.11 6.20 -3.94
C TRP A 45 -8.25 5.17 -5.06
N VAL A 46 -8.21 3.90 -4.73
CA VAL A 46 -8.41 2.81 -5.71
C VAL A 46 -9.86 2.84 -6.24
N ASP A 47 -10.83 3.05 -5.36
CA ASP A 47 -12.24 3.09 -5.74
C ASP A 47 -12.55 4.25 -6.69
N ALA A 48 -11.76 5.30 -6.64
CA ALA A 48 -11.89 6.44 -7.56
C ALA A 48 -11.37 6.14 -8.97
N GLY A 49 -10.90 4.91 -9.23
CA GLY A 49 -10.43 4.49 -10.55
C GLY A 49 -8.92 4.49 -10.73
N ASN A 50 -8.17 4.63 -9.64
CA ASN A 50 -6.71 4.64 -9.70
C ASN A 50 -6.16 3.22 -9.51
N THR A 51 -4.94 3.00 -9.99
CA THR A 51 -4.26 1.71 -9.87
C THR A 51 -2.88 1.91 -9.25
N PRO A 52 -2.55 1.19 -8.16
CA PRO A 52 -1.22 1.29 -7.56
C PRO A 52 -0.18 0.65 -8.47
N GLU A 53 1.08 1.04 -8.31
CA GLU A 53 2.17 0.39 -9.03
C GLU A 53 2.31 -1.06 -8.54
N ALA A 54 2.66 -1.94 -9.47
CA ALA A 54 2.84 -3.35 -9.14
C ALA A 54 4.04 -3.54 -8.21
N ALA A 55 3.97 -4.60 -7.38
CA ALA A 55 5.09 -4.99 -6.53
C ALA A 55 6.26 -5.46 -7.38
N ASP A 56 7.45 -5.18 -6.90
CA ASP A 56 8.68 -5.65 -7.54
C ASP A 56 8.86 -7.15 -7.40
#